data_553deb4a814e7c741a5c408e5afbe9f4
#
_entry.id   553deb4a814e7c741a5c408e5afbe9f4
#
_cell.length_a   1.000
_cell.length_b   1.000
_cell.length_c   1.000
_cell.angle_alpha   90.00
_cell.angle_beta   90.00
_cell.angle_gamma   90.00
#
_symmetry.space_group_name_H-M   'P 1'
#
loop_
_entity.id
_entity.type
_entity.pdbx_description
1 polymer ?
#
loop_
_entity_poly.entity_id
_entity_poly.type
_entity_poly.pdbx_seq_one_letter_code
_entity_poly.pdbx_strand_id
1 'polypeptide(L)'
;IMGRKTWDSLPDSFRPLPDRVNIVMSRDTGWSAEGAETALYEGRAIELAFAEGSDECWVIGGAQIYQIFLDRVDEIHITTVHTTGSGEVLFPDWDKSEWIEEVIETIEPNDGDEFRSTYSIWKKIGE
;
A
#
# COMPACT_ATOMS: atom_id res chain seq x y z
N ILE A 1 -3.00 -3.25 -5.96
CA ILE A 1 -2.34 -2.29 -6.87
C ILE A 1 -0.94 -2.01 -6.34
N MET A 2 0.02 -2.08 -7.20
CA MET A 2 1.42 -1.83 -6.85
C MET A 2 2.17 -1.21 -8.02
N GLY A 3 3.31 -0.58 -7.74
CA GLY A 3 4.21 -0.12 -8.78
C GLY A 3 5.11 -1.26 -9.26
N ARG A 4 5.72 -1.06 -10.43
CA ARG A 4 6.60 -2.08 -11.03
C ARG A 4 7.78 -2.45 -10.13
N LYS A 5 8.38 -1.48 -9.44
CA LYS A 5 9.51 -1.77 -8.54
C LYS A 5 9.09 -2.68 -7.38
N THR A 6 7.88 -2.50 -6.88
CA THR A 6 7.33 -3.36 -5.83
C THR A 6 7.12 -4.77 -6.37
N TRP A 7 6.58 -4.91 -7.59
CA TRP A 7 6.43 -6.20 -8.26
C TRP A 7 7.79 -6.90 -8.40
N ASP A 8 8.80 -6.17 -8.88
CA ASP A 8 10.13 -6.73 -9.06
C ASP A 8 10.79 -7.14 -7.74
N SER A 9 10.40 -6.54 -6.62
CA SER A 9 10.94 -6.87 -5.30
C SER A 9 10.34 -8.14 -4.69
N LEU A 10 9.19 -8.60 -5.22
CA LEU A 10 8.56 -9.80 -4.70
C LEU A 10 9.37 -11.04 -5.08
N PRO A 11 9.54 -11.99 -4.14
CA PRO A 11 10.16 -13.29 -4.48
C PRO A 11 9.37 -14.00 -5.57
N ASP A 12 10.05 -14.77 -6.41
CA ASP A 12 9.40 -15.50 -7.51
C ASP A 12 8.25 -16.38 -7.04
N SER A 13 8.37 -16.97 -5.86
CA SER A 13 7.32 -17.82 -5.29
C SER A 13 6.07 -17.06 -4.85
N PHE A 14 6.16 -15.72 -4.74
CA PHE A 14 5.04 -14.85 -4.37
C PHE A 14 4.57 -13.95 -5.51
N ARG A 15 5.03 -14.18 -6.71
CA ARG A 15 4.66 -13.44 -7.91
C ARG A 15 3.87 -14.32 -8.87
N PRO A 16 2.55 -14.11 -9.05
CA PRO A 16 1.72 -13.10 -8.38
C PRO A 16 1.38 -13.44 -6.95
N LEU A 17 0.98 -12.46 -6.17
CA LEU A 17 0.46 -12.68 -4.82
C LEU A 17 -0.79 -13.56 -4.92
N PRO A 18 -0.93 -14.59 -4.08
CA PRO A 18 -1.99 -15.59 -4.24
C PRO A 18 -3.38 -15.05 -3.89
N ASP A 19 -4.39 -15.68 -4.51
CA ASP A 19 -5.81 -15.48 -4.20
C ASP A 19 -6.33 -14.05 -4.41
N ARG A 20 -5.69 -13.31 -5.35
CA ARG A 20 -6.09 -11.93 -5.65
C ARG A 20 -5.63 -11.53 -7.04
N VAL A 21 -6.27 -10.49 -7.56
CA VAL A 21 -5.84 -9.87 -8.80
C VAL A 21 -4.63 -8.99 -8.48
N ASN A 22 -3.54 -9.16 -9.22
CA ASN A 22 -2.33 -8.37 -9.07
C ASN A 22 -2.31 -7.31 -10.18
N ILE A 23 -2.37 -6.04 -9.80
CA ILE A 23 -2.38 -4.93 -10.74
C ILE A 23 -1.10 -4.14 -10.57
N VAL A 24 -0.32 -4.02 -11.66
CA VAL A 24 0.96 -3.34 -11.65
C VAL A 24 0.87 -2.09 -12.50
N MET A 25 1.16 -0.95 -11.89
CA MET A 25 1.20 0.32 -12.61
C MET A 25 2.59 0.52 -13.20
N SER A 26 2.64 0.79 -14.49
CA SER A 26 3.86 1.05 -15.22
C SER A 26 3.62 2.09 -16.30
N ARG A 27 4.55 3.03 -16.44
CA ARG A 27 4.52 4.00 -17.54
C ARG A 27 5.01 3.39 -18.84
N ASP A 28 5.66 2.24 -18.77
CA ASP A 28 6.14 1.50 -19.94
C ASP A 28 5.00 0.66 -20.48
N THR A 29 4.39 1.10 -21.57
CA THR A 29 3.24 0.41 -22.19
C THR A 29 3.61 -0.94 -22.79
N GLY A 30 4.90 -1.20 -23.01
CA GLY A 30 5.38 -2.50 -23.49
C GLY A 30 5.68 -3.50 -22.37
N TRP A 31 5.62 -3.08 -21.13
CA TRP A 31 5.89 -3.96 -20.00
C TRP A 31 4.69 -4.86 -19.70
N SER A 32 4.96 -6.12 -19.48
CA SER A 32 3.96 -7.07 -19.01
C SER A 32 4.64 -8.17 -18.21
N ALA A 33 3.86 -8.88 -17.40
CA ALA A 33 4.35 -10.02 -16.65
C ALA A 33 3.22 -11.02 -16.49
N GLU A 34 3.57 -12.29 -16.47
CA GLU A 34 2.60 -13.36 -16.24
C GLU A 34 2.01 -13.22 -14.84
N GLY A 35 0.70 -13.28 -14.75
CA GLY A 35 -0.01 -13.16 -13.49
C GLY A 35 -0.31 -11.73 -13.06
N ALA A 36 0.11 -10.74 -13.85
CA ALA A 36 -0.15 -9.34 -13.54
C ALA A 36 -1.02 -8.68 -14.62
N GLU A 37 -2.00 -7.91 -14.17
CA GLU A 37 -2.69 -6.96 -15.02
C GLU A 37 -1.90 -5.65 -14.99
N THR A 38 -1.84 -4.93 -16.10
CA THR A 38 -1.08 -3.69 -16.17
C THR A 38 -2.01 -2.48 -16.31
N ALA A 39 -1.64 -1.38 -15.67
CA ALA A 39 -2.37 -0.13 -15.77
C ALA A 39 -1.39 1.03 -15.93
N LEU A 40 -1.73 1.96 -16.82
CA LEU A 40 -0.91 3.13 -17.07
C LEU A 40 -1.21 4.26 -16.07
N TYR A 41 -2.45 4.34 -15.60
CA TYR A 41 -2.88 5.39 -14.67
C TYR A 41 -3.90 4.83 -13.66
N GLU A 42 -4.14 5.60 -12.60
CA GLU A 42 -4.92 5.14 -11.43
C GLU A 42 -6.36 4.75 -11.75
N GLY A 43 -7.02 5.47 -12.68
CA GLY A 43 -8.39 5.14 -13.05
C GLY A 43 -8.51 3.74 -13.62
N ARG A 44 -7.56 3.36 -14.48
CA ARG A 44 -7.54 2.00 -15.05
C ARG A 44 -7.24 0.94 -14.00
N ALA A 45 -6.32 1.26 -13.08
CA ALA A 45 -5.99 0.33 -12.00
C ALA A 45 -7.22 0.03 -11.13
N ILE A 46 -8.00 1.05 -10.81
CA ILE A 46 -9.23 0.90 -10.03
C ILE A 46 -10.27 0.08 -10.80
N GLU A 47 -10.45 0.37 -12.09
CA GLU A 47 -11.36 -0.43 -12.92
C GLU A 47 -11.00 -1.91 -12.91
N LEU A 48 -9.73 -2.22 -13.07
CA LEU A 48 -9.25 -3.61 -13.06
C LEU A 48 -9.44 -4.26 -11.68
N ALA A 49 -9.24 -3.49 -10.61
CA ALA A 49 -9.39 -4.00 -9.25
C ALA A 49 -10.81 -4.47 -8.96
N PHE A 50 -11.81 -3.76 -9.48
CA PHE A 50 -13.22 -4.06 -9.21
C PHE A 50 -13.94 -4.79 -10.34
N ALA A 51 -13.23 -5.13 -11.42
CA ALA A 51 -13.85 -5.74 -12.60
C ALA A 51 -14.51 -7.09 -12.33
N GLU A 52 -14.04 -7.83 -11.33
CA GLU A 52 -14.58 -9.15 -10.98
C GLU A 52 -15.44 -9.13 -9.72
N GLY A 53 -15.93 -7.97 -9.32
CA GLY A 53 -16.86 -7.83 -8.20
C GLY A 53 -16.21 -7.79 -6.82
N SER A 54 -14.92 -7.48 -6.74
CA SER A 54 -14.24 -7.34 -5.46
C SER A 54 -14.79 -6.16 -4.67
N ASP A 55 -14.86 -6.29 -3.34
CA ASP A 55 -15.32 -5.23 -2.44
C ASP A 55 -14.20 -4.32 -1.97
N GLU A 56 -12.96 -4.77 -2.06
CA GLU A 56 -11.79 -4.06 -1.57
C GLU A 56 -10.66 -4.04 -2.58
N CYS A 57 -9.91 -2.96 -2.54
CA CYS A 57 -8.70 -2.81 -3.32
C CYS A 57 -7.60 -2.27 -2.41
N TRP A 58 -6.45 -2.94 -2.39
CA TRP A 58 -5.31 -2.56 -1.57
C TRP A 58 -4.20 -1.96 -2.43
N VAL A 59 -3.71 -0.80 -2.00
CA VAL A 59 -2.57 -0.13 -2.63
C VAL A 59 -1.35 -0.43 -1.74
N ILE A 60 -0.37 -1.13 -2.29
CA ILE A 60 0.74 -1.67 -1.47
C ILE A 60 2.11 -1.06 -1.77
N GLY A 61 2.16 -0.01 -2.56
CA GLY A 61 3.39 0.76 -2.71
C GLY A 61 3.99 0.74 -4.12
N GLY A 62 5.08 1.35 -4.28
CA GLY A 62 5.84 2.17 -3.32
C GLY A 62 5.37 3.61 -3.14
N ALA A 63 6.28 4.47 -2.67
CA ALA A 63 5.95 5.84 -2.30
C ALA A 63 5.24 6.63 -3.39
N GLN A 64 5.66 6.51 -4.64
CA GLN A 64 5.03 7.20 -5.76
C GLN A 64 3.58 6.72 -5.98
N ILE A 65 3.34 5.43 -5.80
CA ILE A 65 2.00 4.85 -5.97
C ILE A 65 1.10 5.28 -4.82
N TYR A 66 1.59 5.28 -3.59
CA TYR A 66 0.84 5.81 -2.45
C TYR A 66 0.44 7.27 -2.69
N GLN A 67 1.36 8.08 -3.20
CA GLN A 67 1.11 9.49 -3.46
C GLN A 67 -0.03 9.68 -4.48
N ILE A 68 -0.06 8.87 -5.52
CA ILE A 68 -1.09 8.92 -6.55
C ILE A 68 -2.47 8.61 -5.96
N PHE A 69 -2.55 7.66 -5.04
CA PHE A 69 -3.83 7.17 -4.51
C PHE A 69 -4.31 7.86 -3.24
N LEU A 70 -3.53 8.77 -2.64
CA LEU A 70 -3.91 9.41 -1.38
C LEU A 70 -5.29 10.06 -1.41
N ASP A 71 -5.68 10.65 -2.52
CA ASP A 71 -6.97 11.32 -2.65
C ASP A 71 -8.12 10.36 -2.92
N ARG A 72 -7.83 9.09 -3.17
CA ARG A 72 -8.83 8.11 -3.58
C ARG A 72 -9.08 7.01 -2.56
N VAL A 73 -8.21 6.87 -1.58
CA VAL A 73 -8.35 5.79 -0.58
C VAL A 73 -9.28 6.21 0.54
N ASP A 74 -9.97 5.24 1.11
CA ASP A 74 -10.91 5.45 2.22
C ASP A 74 -10.23 5.25 3.57
N GLU A 75 -9.22 4.39 3.60
CA GLU A 75 -8.48 4.04 4.81
C GLU A 75 -6.99 3.94 4.52
N ILE A 76 -6.18 4.33 5.49
CA ILE A 76 -4.73 4.16 5.42
C ILE A 76 -4.30 3.30 6.59
N HIS A 77 -3.68 2.16 6.28
CA HIS A 77 -3.18 1.21 7.27
C HIS A 77 -1.68 1.38 7.41
N ILE A 78 -1.22 1.80 8.57
CA ILE A 78 0.19 2.11 8.80
C ILE A 78 0.70 1.39 10.04
N THR A 79 1.86 0.76 9.90
CA THR A 79 2.63 0.28 11.04
C THR A 79 3.82 1.21 11.20
N THR A 80 3.90 1.85 12.36
CA THR A 80 4.99 2.77 12.70
C THR A 80 5.97 2.05 13.61
N VAL A 81 7.24 2.00 13.21
CA VAL A 81 8.31 1.46 14.05
C VAL A 81 8.95 2.63 14.79
N HIS A 82 8.90 2.60 16.12
CA HIS A 82 9.41 3.68 16.96
C HIS A 82 10.91 3.50 17.19
N THR A 83 11.71 4.19 16.38
CA THR A 83 13.16 4.13 16.46
C THR A 83 13.70 5.34 17.23
N THR A 84 14.93 5.22 17.74
CA THR A 84 15.59 6.30 18.47
C THR A 84 16.44 7.20 17.58
N GLY A 85 16.46 6.93 16.29
CA GLY A 85 17.26 7.69 15.33
C GLY A 85 16.43 8.32 14.24
N SER A 86 17.11 9.04 13.34
CA SER A 86 16.47 9.57 12.14
C SER A 86 16.21 8.41 11.17
N GLY A 87 15.04 7.83 11.26
CA GLY A 87 14.62 6.79 10.35
C GLY A 87 14.24 7.35 9.00
N GLU A 88 14.32 6.52 7.98
CA GLU A 88 13.83 6.85 6.67
C GLU A 88 12.31 6.82 6.67
N VAL A 89 11.66 7.89 6.19
CA VAL A 89 10.20 7.93 6.06
C VAL A 89 9.82 7.28 4.74
N LEU A 90 9.20 6.10 4.81
CA LEU A 90 8.85 5.32 3.62
C LEU A 90 7.45 5.63 3.09
N PHE A 91 6.59 6.20 3.91
CA PHE A 91 5.24 6.57 3.50
C PHE A 91 5.15 8.09 3.31
N PRO A 92 4.52 8.58 2.22
CA PRO A 92 4.41 10.02 2.01
C PRO A 92 3.62 10.69 3.13
N ASP A 93 4.01 11.90 3.47
CA ASP A 93 3.25 12.70 4.42
C ASP A 93 1.96 13.19 3.77
N TRP A 94 0.90 13.35 4.57
CA TRP A 94 -0.38 13.82 4.06
C TRP A 94 -1.05 14.72 5.08
N ASP A 95 -1.99 15.55 4.61
CA ASP A 95 -2.78 16.41 5.48
C ASP A 95 -3.77 15.56 6.27
N LYS A 96 -3.58 15.47 7.57
CA LYS A 96 -4.36 14.61 8.46
C LYS A 96 -5.58 15.31 9.05
N SER A 97 -5.84 16.57 8.67
CA SER A 97 -6.93 17.37 9.27
C SER A 97 -8.31 16.75 9.07
N GLU A 98 -8.50 15.97 8.02
CA GLU A 98 -9.77 15.31 7.72
C GLU A 98 -9.76 13.81 8.03
N TRP A 99 -8.78 13.37 8.83
CA TRP A 99 -8.61 11.96 9.16
C TRP A 99 -8.61 11.74 10.66
N ILE A 100 -9.08 10.55 11.07
CA ILE A 100 -9.04 10.12 12.48
C ILE A 100 -8.20 8.85 12.55
N GLU A 101 -7.24 8.83 13.47
CA GLU A 101 -6.43 7.66 13.74
C GLU A 101 -7.10 6.76 14.77
N GLU A 102 -7.17 5.46 14.45
CA GLU A 102 -7.55 4.42 15.40
C GLU A 102 -6.34 3.52 15.59
N VAL A 103 -5.78 3.50 16.80
CA VAL A 103 -4.67 2.60 17.12
C VAL A 103 -5.24 1.21 17.36
N ILE A 104 -4.82 0.25 16.53
CA ILE A 104 -5.33 -1.12 16.59
C ILE A 104 -4.48 -1.97 17.52
N GLU A 105 -3.17 -1.86 17.44
CA GLU A 105 -2.25 -2.70 18.20
C GLU A 105 -0.93 -1.99 18.42
N THR A 106 -0.39 -2.12 19.62
CA THR A 106 0.97 -1.71 19.95
C THR A 106 1.75 -2.96 20.35
N ILE A 107 2.86 -3.21 19.65
CA ILE A 107 3.72 -4.35 19.92
C ILE A 107 4.96 -3.85 20.62
N GLU A 108 5.15 -4.30 21.87
CA GLU A 108 6.33 -3.93 22.65
C GLU A 108 7.54 -4.76 22.20
N PRO A 109 8.77 -4.23 22.35
CA PRO A 109 9.97 -4.99 22.02
C PRO A 109 10.06 -6.27 22.83
N ASN A 110 10.52 -7.34 22.19
CA ASN A 110 10.82 -8.58 22.86
C ASN A 110 12.26 -9.00 22.55
N ASP A 111 12.68 -10.21 22.93
CA ASP A 111 14.07 -10.65 22.80
C ASP A 111 14.64 -10.57 21.37
N GLY A 112 13.82 -10.48 20.36
CA GLY A 112 14.30 -10.38 18.99
C GLY A 112 14.06 -9.02 18.34
N ASP A 113 13.33 -8.13 19.01
CA ASP A 113 12.92 -6.83 18.45
C ASP A 113 13.56 -5.71 19.26
N GLU A 114 14.18 -4.76 18.56
CA GLU A 114 14.79 -3.59 19.19
C GLU A 114 13.82 -2.45 19.43
N PHE A 115 12.71 -2.41 18.71
CA PHE A 115 11.81 -1.26 18.69
C PHE A 115 10.36 -1.64 18.88
N ARG A 116 9.63 -0.76 19.57
CA ARG A 116 8.19 -0.83 19.66
C ARG A 116 7.57 -0.47 18.32
N SER A 117 6.46 -1.10 17.95
CA SER A 117 5.71 -0.75 16.76
C SER A 117 4.24 -0.51 17.08
N THR A 118 3.61 0.36 16.29
CA THR A 118 2.18 0.68 16.44
C THR A 118 1.50 0.51 15.09
N TYR A 119 0.44 -0.30 15.07
CA TYR A 119 -0.41 -0.44 13.90
C TYR A 119 -1.65 0.42 14.08
N SER A 120 -1.89 1.31 13.12
CA SER A 120 -3.02 2.23 13.12
C SER A 120 -3.78 2.20 11.81
N ILE A 121 -5.07 2.45 11.89
CA ILE A 121 -5.92 2.68 10.72
C ILE A 121 -6.39 4.12 10.77
N TRP A 122 -6.12 4.87 9.71
CA TRP A 122 -6.61 6.24 9.55
C TRP A 122 -7.83 6.21 8.65
N LYS A 123 -8.90 6.85 9.09
CA LYS A 123 -10.17 6.91 8.36
C LYS A 123 -10.58 8.35 8.12
N LYS A 124 -11.17 8.63 6.96
CA LYS A 124 -11.67 9.98 6.66
C LYS A 124 -12.87 10.31 7.53
N ILE A 125 -12.92 11.57 7.99
CA ILE A 125 -14.01 12.09 8.79
C ILE A 125 -15.20 12.39 7.87
N GLY A 126 -16.40 12.06 8.31
CA GLY A 126 -17.62 12.47 7.61
C GLY A 126 -18.05 11.59 6.45
N GLU A 127 -17.49 10.41 6.32
CA GLU A 127 -17.93 9.44 5.31
C GLU A 127 -18.60 8.23 5.92
#